data_cfccd8e6e567cb66785d5ddabb05c0bf
#
_entry.id   cfccd8e6e567cb66785d5ddabb05c0bf
#
_cell.length_a   1.000
_cell.length_b   1.000
_cell.length_c   1.000
_cell.angle_alpha   90.00
_cell.angle_beta   90.00
_cell.angle_gamma   90.00
#
_symmetry.space_group_name_H-M   'P 1'
#
loop_
_entity.id
_entity.type
_entity.pdbx_description
1 polymer ?
#
loop_
_entity_poly.entity_id
_entity_poly.type
_entity_poly.pdbx_seq_one_letter_code
_entity_poly.pdbx_strand_id
1 'polypeptide(L)'
;KISNDKFIRTTDEEHVKAVQKIFKKLYDQGDIYKSEYEGWYCTPCESFWTKTQLVDGKCPDCGREVELTKEESYFFRLSKYQDRLIKHIEENPDFIQPVSRQNEMLNNFLRPGLEDIAVSRTTFNWGVPVSFDDKHVVYVWIDALSNYITALGYLSQDDSKFKKYWPADVHLVGKEIV
;
A
#
# COMPACT_ATOMS: atom_id res chain seq x y z
N LYS A 1 -5.29 10.80 28.15
CA LYS A 1 -4.14 11.41 27.45
C LYS A 1 -3.27 10.28 26.92
N ILE A 2 -2.86 10.39 25.67
CA ILE A 2 -1.88 9.49 25.04
C ILE A 2 -0.56 10.24 25.03
N SER A 3 0.52 9.61 25.52
CA SER A 3 1.88 10.14 25.39
C SER A 3 2.45 9.66 24.07
N ASN A 4 2.81 10.59 23.19
CA ASN A 4 3.45 10.31 21.91
C ASN A 4 4.51 11.39 21.64
N ASP A 5 5.60 11.00 21.02
CA ASP A 5 6.67 11.93 20.63
C ASP A 5 6.36 12.61 19.28
N LYS A 6 5.63 11.93 18.42
CA LYS A 6 5.19 12.47 17.12
C LYS A 6 3.78 11.99 16.80
N PHE A 7 2.97 12.91 16.31
CA PHE A 7 1.70 12.65 15.66
C PHE A 7 1.81 13.09 14.20
N ILE A 8 1.28 12.31 13.26
CA ILE A 8 1.31 12.61 11.83
C ILE A 8 -0.08 12.48 11.23
N ARG A 9 -0.34 13.31 10.23
CA ARG A 9 -1.51 13.19 9.33
C ARG A 9 -1.02 13.01 7.91
N THR A 10 -1.68 12.18 7.14
CA THR A 10 -1.37 12.00 5.71
C THR A 10 -1.65 13.24 4.87
N THR A 11 -2.36 14.22 5.44
CA THR A 11 -2.57 15.55 4.86
C THR A 11 -1.45 16.56 5.16
N ASP A 12 -0.47 16.20 6.00
CA ASP A 12 0.66 17.09 6.29
C ASP A 12 1.51 17.28 5.02
N GLU A 13 1.86 18.51 4.71
CA GLU A 13 2.57 18.87 3.48
C GLU A 13 3.91 18.12 3.32
N GLU A 14 4.64 17.92 4.40
CA GLU A 14 5.91 17.17 4.40
C GLU A 14 5.67 15.70 4.07
N HIS A 15 4.57 15.10 4.59
CA HIS A 15 4.19 13.74 4.25
C HIS A 15 3.86 13.61 2.77
N VAL A 16 3.02 14.49 2.24
CA VAL A 16 2.63 14.52 0.83
C VAL A 16 3.86 14.58 -0.07
N LYS A 17 4.79 15.51 0.20
CA LYS A 17 6.05 15.63 -0.57
C LYS A 17 6.93 14.37 -0.48
N ALA A 18 6.98 13.75 0.69
CA ALA A 18 7.75 12.53 0.88
C ALA A 18 7.13 11.34 0.13
N VAL A 19 5.80 11.18 0.18
CA VAL A 19 5.08 10.14 -0.58
C VAL A 19 5.29 10.29 -2.08
N GLN A 20 5.23 11.51 -2.61
CA GLN A 20 5.53 11.78 -4.02
C GLN A 20 6.95 11.32 -4.41
N LYS A 21 7.94 11.60 -3.55
CA LYS A 21 9.33 11.16 -3.76
C LYS A 21 9.48 9.64 -3.66
N ILE A 22 8.77 8.99 -2.71
CA ILE A 22 8.75 7.53 -2.57
C ILE A 22 8.18 6.90 -3.85
N PHE A 23 7.02 7.37 -4.30
CA PHE A 23 6.37 6.85 -5.50
C PHE A 23 7.27 7.01 -6.73
N LYS A 24 7.83 8.20 -6.92
CA LYS A 24 8.76 8.45 -8.03
C LYS A 24 10.00 7.55 -7.95
N LYS A 25 10.59 7.38 -6.77
CA LYS A 25 11.76 6.51 -6.57
C LYS A 25 11.45 5.06 -6.97
N LEU A 26 10.30 4.53 -6.54
CA LEU A 26 9.87 3.18 -6.91
C LEU A 26 9.61 3.05 -8.41
N TYR A 27 9.06 4.09 -9.03
CA TYR A 27 8.87 4.14 -10.48
C TYR A 27 10.21 4.15 -11.23
N ASP A 28 11.14 5.02 -10.83
CA ASP A 28 12.46 5.12 -11.46
C ASP A 28 13.29 3.83 -11.31
N GLN A 29 13.05 3.05 -10.25
CA GLN A 29 13.66 1.73 -10.02
C GLN A 29 13.00 0.59 -10.82
N GLY A 30 11.87 0.86 -11.50
CA GLY A 30 11.08 -0.13 -12.20
C GLY A 30 10.25 -1.04 -11.29
N ASP A 31 10.08 -0.66 -10.02
CA ASP A 31 9.23 -1.35 -9.06
C ASP A 31 7.76 -0.92 -9.17
N ILE A 32 7.51 0.23 -9.79
CA ILE A 32 6.18 0.68 -10.20
C ILE A 32 6.17 0.78 -11.73
N TYR A 33 5.10 0.31 -12.35
CA TYR A 33 4.88 0.38 -13.80
C TYR A 33 3.43 0.72 -14.11
N LYS A 34 3.18 1.31 -15.27
CA LYS A 34 1.86 1.69 -15.73
C LYS A 34 1.22 0.54 -16.50
N SER A 35 -0.05 0.24 -16.20
CA SER A 35 -0.84 -0.78 -16.89
C SER A 35 -2.32 -0.45 -16.79
N GLU A 36 -3.15 -1.25 -17.48
CA GLU A 36 -4.61 -1.16 -17.38
C GLU A 36 -5.11 -2.26 -16.45
N TYR A 37 -6.01 -1.88 -15.53
CA TYR A 37 -6.78 -2.81 -14.74
C TYR A 37 -8.19 -2.93 -15.33
N GLU A 38 -8.61 -4.14 -15.60
CA GLU A 38 -9.98 -4.45 -15.99
C GLU A 38 -10.66 -5.22 -14.86
N GLY A 39 -11.78 -4.70 -14.38
CA GLY A 39 -12.51 -5.33 -13.28
C GLY A 39 -13.95 -4.86 -13.20
N TRP A 40 -14.73 -5.56 -12.39
CA TRP A 40 -16.12 -5.23 -12.13
C TRP A 40 -16.19 -4.16 -11.05
N TYR A 41 -16.54 -2.95 -11.43
CA TYR A 41 -16.59 -1.79 -10.55
C TYR A 41 -17.98 -1.59 -9.95
N CYS A 42 -18.02 -1.44 -8.63
CA CYS A 42 -19.20 -1.03 -7.91
C CYS A 42 -19.10 0.45 -7.55
N THR A 43 -19.83 1.31 -8.23
CA THR A 43 -19.81 2.75 -8.01
C THR A 43 -20.16 3.15 -6.57
N PRO A 44 -21.20 2.59 -5.92
CA PRO A 44 -21.55 2.99 -4.56
C PRO A 44 -20.54 2.54 -3.47
N CYS A 45 -19.76 1.46 -3.73
CA CYS A 45 -18.74 0.97 -2.81
C CYS A 45 -17.35 1.46 -3.19
N GLU A 46 -17.21 2.09 -4.37
CA GLU A 46 -15.92 2.52 -4.95
C GLU A 46 -14.88 1.37 -4.98
N SER A 47 -15.34 0.15 -5.27
CA SER A 47 -14.54 -1.06 -5.18
C SER A 47 -14.55 -1.84 -6.49
N PHE A 48 -13.38 -2.37 -6.84
CA PHE A 48 -13.22 -3.31 -7.94
C PHE A 48 -13.27 -4.75 -7.45
N TRP A 49 -13.88 -5.61 -8.26
CA TRP A 49 -14.03 -7.02 -8.00
C TRP A 49 -13.60 -7.84 -9.21
N THR A 50 -13.00 -8.98 -8.96
CA THR A 50 -12.81 -9.98 -10.01
C THR A 50 -14.13 -10.71 -10.26
N LYS A 51 -14.29 -11.30 -11.44
CA LYS A 51 -15.50 -12.05 -11.79
C LYS A 51 -15.84 -13.16 -10.77
N THR A 52 -14.81 -13.76 -10.18
CA THR A 52 -14.95 -14.85 -9.19
C THR A 52 -15.37 -14.36 -7.81
N GLN A 53 -15.19 -13.10 -7.51
CA GLN A 53 -15.60 -12.49 -6.24
C GLN A 53 -17.05 -12.00 -6.25
N LEU A 54 -17.66 -11.88 -7.44
CA LEU A 54 -19.06 -11.48 -7.55
C LEU A 54 -19.99 -12.54 -6.98
N VAL A 55 -21.03 -12.10 -6.30
CA VAL A 55 -22.13 -12.95 -5.82
C VAL A 55 -23.33 -12.74 -6.73
N ASP A 56 -23.73 -13.78 -7.47
CA ASP A 56 -24.79 -13.71 -8.49
C ASP A 56 -24.61 -12.57 -9.51
N GLY A 57 -23.34 -12.30 -9.88
CA GLY A 57 -22.98 -11.23 -10.81
C GLY A 57 -23.04 -9.82 -10.23
N LYS A 58 -23.18 -9.68 -8.90
CA LYS A 58 -23.33 -8.40 -8.18
C LYS A 58 -22.20 -8.18 -7.19
N CYS A 59 -22.11 -6.94 -6.71
CA CYS A 59 -21.16 -6.57 -5.68
C CYS A 59 -21.35 -7.40 -4.40
N PRO A 60 -20.31 -8.06 -3.89
CA PRO A 60 -20.42 -8.89 -2.69
C PRO A 60 -20.73 -8.08 -1.42
N ASP A 61 -20.32 -6.79 -1.38
CA ASP A 61 -20.51 -5.94 -0.19
C ASP A 61 -21.92 -5.36 -0.09
N CYS A 62 -22.49 -4.90 -1.21
CA CYS A 62 -23.75 -4.16 -1.17
C CYS A 62 -24.87 -4.79 -2.03
N GLY A 63 -24.59 -5.85 -2.78
CA GLY A 63 -25.55 -6.56 -3.62
C GLY A 63 -26.03 -5.79 -4.86
N ARG A 64 -25.42 -4.65 -5.19
CA ARG A 64 -25.80 -3.84 -6.36
C ARG A 64 -25.13 -4.31 -7.63
N GLU A 65 -25.67 -3.90 -8.75
CA GLU A 65 -25.08 -4.15 -10.08
C GLU A 65 -23.68 -3.54 -10.15
N VAL A 66 -22.81 -4.21 -10.90
CA VAL A 66 -21.43 -3.80 -11.18
C VAL A 66 -21.22 -3.66 -12.67
N GLU A 67 -20.33 -2.77 -13.06
CA GLU A 67 -19.99 -2.51 -14.45
C GLU A 67 -18.57 -2.96 -14.75
N LEU A 68 -18.37 -3.62 -15.90
CA LEU A 68 -17.02 -3.95 -16.36
C LEU A 68 -16.32 -2.67 -16.79
N THR A 69 -15.30 -2.27 -16.07
CA THR A 69 -14.59 -1.01 -16.28
C THR A 69 -13.10 -1.27 -16.45
N LYS A 70 -12.49 -0.53 -17.37
CA LYS A 70 -11.03 -0.48 -17.53
C LYS A 70 -10.52 0.83 -16.94
N GLU A 71 -9.56 0.73 -16.05
CA GLU A 71 -8.88 1.88 -15.47
C GLU A 71 -7.38 1.76 -15.70
N GLU A 72 -6.76 2.84 -16.22
CA GLU A 72 -5.32 2.98 -16.24
C GLU A 72 -4.84 3.19 -14.81
N SER A 73 -3.84 2.42 -14.39
CA SER A 73 -3.30 2.49 -13.04
C SER A 73 -1.80 2.22 -13.04
N TYR A 74 -1.12 2.73 -12.02
CA TYR A 74 0.23 2.30 -11.69
C TYR A 74 0.16 1.07 -10.78
N PHE A 75 1.01 0.08 -11.07
CA PHE A 75 1.12 -1.18 -10.33
C PHE A 75 2.47 -1.28 -9.64
N PHE A 76 2.46 -1.70 -8.38
CA PHE A 76 3.67 -2.04 -7.65
C PHE A 76 3.97 -3.53 -7.82
N ARG A 77 5.21 -3.86 -8.20
CA ARG A 77 5.71 -5.23 -8.37
C ARG A 77 5.91 -5.93 -7.04
N LEU A 78 4.82 -6.15 -6.31
CA LEU A 78 4.85 -6.81 -5.02
C LEU A 78 5.37 -8.25 -5.14
N SER A 79 5.01 -8.94 -6.22
CA SER A 79 5.50 -10.28 -6.56
C SER A 79 7.04 -10.40 -6.55
N LYS A 80 7.74 -9.36 -6.98
CA LYS A 80 9.22 -9.29 -6.99
C LYS A 80 9.84 -9.46 -5.60
N TYR A 81 9.12 -9.10 -4.56
CA TYR A 81 9.62 -9.07 -3.19
C TYR A 81 9.31 -10.33 -2.38
N GLN A 82 8.48 -11.24 -2.91
CA GLN A 82 7.97 -12.42 -2.23
C GLN A 82 9.08 -13.26 -1.60
N ASP A 83 10.02 -13.75 -2.40
CA ASP A 83 11.08 -14.67 -1.92
C ASP A 83 11.98 -14.00 -0.88
N ARG A 84 12.24 -12.68 -1.05
CA ARG A 84 13.00 -11.91 -0.07
C ARG A 84 12.27 -11.77 1.25
N LEU A 85 10.94 -11.58 1.21
CA LEU A 85 10.11 -11.49 2.42
C LEU A 85 10.05 -12.82 3.14
N ILE A 86 9.80 -13.93 2.42
CA ILE A 86 9.79 -15.28 2.99
C ILE A 86 11.11 -15.56 3.68
N LYS A 87 12.22 -15.38 2.97
CA LYS A 87 13.57 -15.60 3.50
C LYS A 87 13.82 -14.75 4.75
N HIS A 88 13.47 -13.45 4.70
CA HIS A 88 13.68 -12.55 5.82
C HIS A 88 12.91 -12.98 7.07
N ILE A 89 11.64 -13.39 6.90
CA ILE A 89 10.81 -13.85 8.01
C ILE A 89 11.35 -15.17 8.59
N GLU A 90 11.76 -16.11 7.75
CA GLU A 90 12.30 -17.40 8.18
C GLU A 90 13.65 -17.27 8.90
N GLU A 91 14.52 -16.35 8.44
CA GLU A 91 15.81 -16.06 9.07
C GLU A 91 15.69 -15.22 10.35
N ASN A 92 14.54 -14.54 10.57
CA ASN A 92 14.28 -13.67 11.71
C ASN A 92 12.95 -14.06 12.39
N PRO A 93 12.93 -15.13 13.21
CA PRO A 93 11.68 -15.70 13.74
C PRO A 93 10.90 -14.74 14.66
N ASP A 94 11.53 -13.71 15.19
CA ASP A 94 10.91 -12.69 16.02
C ASP A 94 10.37 -11.47 15.22
N PHE A 95 10.56 -11.46 13.89
CA PHE A 95 10.20 -10.33 13.03
C PHE A 95 8.69 -10.05 13.02
N ILE A 96 7.86 -11.09 13.02
CA ILE A 96 6.40 -10.97 13.11
C ILE A 96 5.89 -11.66 14.38
N GLN A 97 5.24 -10.91 15.26
CA GLN A 97 4.68 -11.40 16.50
C GLN A 97 3.18 -11.08 16.61
N PRO A 98 2.37 -11.96 17.19
CA PRO A 98 2.70 -13.31 17.69
C PRO A 98 2.94 -14.31 16.54
N VAL A 99 3.57 -15.45 16.83
CA VAL A 99 3.91 -16.50 15.85
C VAL A 99 2.71 -16.97 15.01
N SER A 100 1.49 -16.91 15.57
CA SER A 100 0.26 -17.22 14.82
C SER A 100 0.09 -16.29 13.61
N ARG A 101 0.46 -15.00 13.73
CA ARG A 101 0.40 -14.03 12.63
C ARG A 101 1.52 -14.26 11.62
N GLN A 102 2.71 -14.61 12.08
CA GLN A 102 3.79 -15.03 11.19
C GLN A 102 3.37 -16.21 10.30
N ASN A 103 2.77 -17.24 10.92
CA ASN A 103 2.30 -18.41 10.19
C ASN A 103 1.17 -18.07 9.20
N GLU A 104 0.23 -17.19 9.59
CA GLU A 104 -0.82 -16.69 8.73
C GLU A 104 -0.24 -15.97 7.50
N MET A 105 0.71 -15.05 7.70
CA MET A 105 1.38 -14.33 6.62
C MET A 105 2.11 -15.26 5.65
N LEU A 106 2.90 -16.18 6.19
CA LEU A 106 3.66 -17.11 5.37
C LEU A 106 2.76 -18.06 4.57
N ASN A 107 1.74 -18.67 5.22
CA ASN A 107 0.98 -19.75 4.60
C ASN A 107 -0.19 -19.27 3.75
N ASN A 108 -0.84 -18.16 4.13
CA ASN A 108 -2.05 -17.70 3.45
C ASN A 108 -1.77 -16.66 2.36
N PHE A 109 -0.63 -15.94 2.46
CA PHE A 109 -0.33 -14.85 1.54
C PHE A 109 0.98 -15.05 0.79
N LEU A 110 2.10 -15.24 1.47
CA LEU A 110 3.41 -15.24 0.83
C LEU A 110 3.68 -16.52 0.01
N ARG A 111 3.48 -17.70 0.59
CA ARG A 111 3.76 -18.99 -0.09
C ARG A 111 2.82 -19.31 -1.25
N PRO A 112 1.52 -18.97 -1.20
CA PRO A 112 0.64 -19.13 -2.36
C PRO A 112 1.01 -18.27 -3.56
N GLY A 113 1.69 -17.16 -3.36
CA GLY A 113 2.14 -16.22 -4.37
C GLY A 113 1.56 -14.83 -4.19
N LEU A 114 2.42 -13.81 -4.27
CA LEU A 114 2.01 -12.42 -4.28
C LEU A 114 1.74 -11.94 -5.71
N GLU A 115 0.67 -11.21 -5.89
CA GLU A 115 0.35 -10.52 -7.14
C GLU A 115 0.76 -9.05 -7.06
N ASP A 116 1.04 -8.45 -8.22
CA ASP A 116 1.28 -7.01 -8.31
C ASP A 116 -0.01 -6.25 -8.00
N ILE A 117 0.08 -5.17 -7.25
CA ILE A 117 -1.07 -4.42 -6.77
C ILE A 117 -1.16 -3.03 -7.40
N ALA A 118 -2.37 -2.60 -7.72
CA ALA A 118 -2.62 -1.25 -8.19
C ALA A 118 -2.39 -0.24 -7.05
N VAL A 119 -1.55 0.78 -7.32
CA VAL A 119 -1.09 1.78 -6.35
C VAL A 119 -1.43 3.21 -6.74
N SER A 120 -2.26 3.39 -7.76
CA SER A 120 -2.83 4.70 -8.11
C SER A 120 -4.28 4.56 -8.56
N ARG A 121 -4.99 5.70 -8.61
CA ARG A 121 -6.37 5.81 -9.09
C ARG A 121 -6.52 7.06 -9.94
N THR A 122 -7.47 7.03 -10.89
CA THR A 122 -7.87 8.16 -11.74
C THR A 122 -9.31 8.60 -11.48
N THR A 123 -10.09 7.79 -10.77
CA THR A 123 -11.54 7.99 -10.57
C THR A 123 -11.89 9.08 -9.57
N PHE A 124 -10.93 9.55 -8.77
CA PHE A 124 -11.11 10.66 -7.82
C PHE A 124 -9.83 11.51 -7.72
N ASN A 125 -10.02 12.76 -7.29
CA ASN A 125 -8.93 13.75 -7.22
C ASN A 125 -8.42 14.01 -5.79
N TRP A 126 -9.02 13.38 -4.78
CA TRP A 126 -8.57 13.52 -3.40
C TRP A 126 -7.45 12.53 -3.09
N GLY A 127 -6.35 13.02 -2.55
CA GLY A 127 -5.18 12.21 -2.19
C GLY A 127 -3.88 12.88 -2.60
N VAL A 128 -2.79 12.15 -2.50
CA VAL A 128 -1.46 12.61 -2.92
C VAL A 128 -1.35 12.49 -4.44
N PRO A 129 -1.21 13.60 -5.20
CA PRO A 129 -1.07 13.51 -6.65
C PRO A 129 0.27 12.87 -7.03
N VAL A 130 0.28 12.05 -8.08
CA VAL A 130 1.52 11.51 -8.66
C VAL A 130 2.28 12.67 -9.31
N SER A 131 3.50 12.95 -8.84
CA SER A 131 4.25 14.17 -9.17
C SER A 131 4.64 14.32 -10.66
N PHE A 132 4.57 13.26 -11.44
CA PHE A 132 4.92 13.21 -12.87
C PHE A 132 3.75 12.81 -13.77
N ASP A 133 2.55 12.59 -13.20
CA ASP A 133 1.32 12.26 -13.92
C ASP A 133 0.11 12.74 -13.12
N ASP A 134 -0.34 13.93 -13.41
CA ASP A 134 -1.39 14.67 -12.68
C ASP A 134 -2.79 14.05 -12.80
N LYS A 135 -2.96 13.08 -13.71
CA LYS A 135 -4.21 12.31 -13.82
C LYS A 135 -4.39 11.29 -12.71
N HIS A 136 -3.29 10.94 -12.01
CA HIS A 136 -3.28 9.89 -11.00
C HIS A 136 -3.09 10.46 -9.60
N VAL A 137 -3.81 9.89 -8.64
CA VAL A 137 -3.51 10.03 -7.21
C VAL A 137 -2.95 8.73 -6.68
N VAL A 138 -2.02 8.83 -5.73
CA VAL A 138 -1.43 7.68 -5.05
C VAL A 138 -2.51 6.97 -4.25
N TYR A 139 -2.59 5.64 -4.40
CA TYR A 139 -3.56 4.85 -3.67
C TYR A 139 -3.19 4.71 -2.20
N VAL A 140 -4.21 4.57 -1.35
CA VAL A 140 -4.13 4.65 0.10
C VAL A 140 -3.00 3.83 0.74
N TRP A 141 -2.68 2.66 0.20
CA TRP A 141 -1.67 1.79 0.82
C TRP A 141 -0.25 2.38 0.77
N ILE A 142 0.18 2.95 -0.34
CA ILE A 142 1.49 3.64 -0.38
C ILE A 142 1.44 4.93 0.45
N ASP A 143 0.35 5.70 0.35
CA ASP A 143 0.18 6.92 1.11
C ASP A 143 0.18 6.61 2.63
N ALA A 144 -0.79 5.83 3.09
CA ALA A 144 -0.99 5.57 4.50
C ALA A 144 0.21 4.84 5.14
N LEU A 145 0.75 3.79 4.50
CA LEU A 145 1.84 3.01 5.09
C LEU A 145 3.18 3.76 5.11
N SER A 146 3.36 4.75 4.24
CA SER A 146 4.55 5.60 4.27
C SER A 146 4.63 6.48 5.53
N ASN A 147 3.52 6.70 6.25
CA ASN A 147 3.51 7.56 7.44
C ASN A 147 4.53 7.13 8.50
N TYR A 148 4.77 5.83 8.66
CA TYR A 148 5.71 5.30 9.65
C TYR A 148 7.13 5.82 9.47
N ILE A 149 7.56 6.01 8.24
CA ILE A 149 8.90 6.53 7.92
C ILE A 149 8.91 8.04 7.68
N THR A 150 7.84 8.60 7.11
CA THR A 150 7.76 10.05 6.87
C THR A 150 7.61 10.83 8.17
N ALA A 151 6.97 10.26 9.21
CA ALA A 151 6.94 10.82 10.55
C ALA A 151 8.34 11.04 11.15
N LEU A 152 9.31 10.24 10.73
CA LEU A 152 10.72 10.35 11.11
C LEU A 152 11.54 11.26 10.18
N GLY A 153 10.93 11.85 9.16
CA GLY A 153 11.58 12.75 8.21
C GLY A 153 12.22 12.05 7.01
N TYR A 154 11.82 10.81 6.68
CA TYR A 154 12.34 10.15 5.47
C TYR A 154 12.09 10.98 4.22
N LEU A 155 13.13 11.22 3.43
CA LEU A 155 13.15 12.07 2.22
C LEU A 155 12.74 13.54 2.44
N SER A 156 12.71 14.03 3.68
CA SER A 156 12.57 15.43 4.03
C SER A 156 13.94 16.16 4.02
N GLN A 157 13.93 17.44 4.37
CA GLN A 157 15.19 18.20 4.52
C GLN A 157 16.00 17.75 5.74
N ASP A 158 15.32 17.33 6.81
CA ASP A 158 15.95 16.77 8.01
C ASP A 158 15.51 15.32 8.20
N ASP A 159 16.37 14.39 7.81
CA ASP A 159 16.18 12.94 7.97
C ASP A 159 16.94 12.35 9.19
N SER A 160 17.41 13.20 10.09
CA SER A 160 18.21 12.80 11.26
C SER A 160 17.48 11.80 12.17
N LYS A 161 16.18 12.00 12.39
CA LYS A 161 15.35 11.06 13.17
C LYS A 161 15.17 9.73 12.45
N PHE A 162 14.97 9.76 11.13
CA PHE A 162 14.89 8.53 10.34
C PHE A 162 16.18 7.71 10.45
N LYS A 163 17.34 8.34 10.26
CA LYS A 163 18.66 7.67 10.39
C LYS A 163 18.91 7.13 11.79
N LYS A 164 18.35 7.76 12.83
CA LYS A 164 18.55 7.35 14.23
C LYS A 164 17.61 6.24 14.68
N TYR A 165 16.35 6.26 14.25
CA TYR A 165 15.26 5.44 14.81
C TYR A 165 14.70 4.41 13.83
N TRP A 166 15.16 4.40 12.57
CA TRP A 166 14.76 3.38 11.61
C TRP A 166 15.94 2.47 11.27
N PRO A 167 15.78 1.13 11.20
CA PRO A 167 14.50 0.40 11.45
C PRO A 167 14.01 0.49 12.89
N ALA A 168 12.69 0.43 13.07
CA ALA A 168 12.05 0.49 14.38
C ALA A 168 12.32 -0.78 15.20
N ASP A 169 12.44 -0.64 16.53
CA ASP A 169 12.52 -1.79 17.44
C ASP A 169 11.19 -2.55 17.48
N VAL A 170 10.07 -1.82 17.38
CA VAL A 170 8.71 -2.37 17.31
C VAL A 170 7.90 -1.57 16.31
N HIS A 171 7.27 -2.25 15.36
CA HIS A 171 6.29 -1.71 14.44
C HIS A 171 4.93 -2.33 14.73
N LEU A 172 4.04 -1.56 15.35
CA LEU A 172 2.71 -2.03 15.74
C LEU A 172 1.69 -1.67 14.66
N VAL A 173 1.03 -2.65 14.09
CA VAL A 173 0.00 -2.49 13.06
C VAL A 173 -1.27 -3.26 13.43
N GLY A 174 -2.42 -2.79 12.93
CA GLY A 174 -3.68 -3.55 13.01
C GLY A 174 -3.63 -4.79 12.09
N LYS A 175 -4.35 -5.84 12.46
CA LYS A 175 -4.30 -7.10 11.70
C LYS A 175 -4.78 -6.97 10.25
N GLU A 176 -5.63 -6.00 9.96
CA GLU A 176 -6.16 -5.72 8.62
C GLU A 176 -5.16 -4.99 7.71
N ILE A 177 -4.02 -4.57 8.26
CA ILE A 177 -2.98 -3.82 7.53
C ILE A 177 -1.90 -4.76 6.99
N VAL A 178 -1.82 -5.97 7.51
CA VAL A 178 -0.78 -6.95 7.16
C VAL A 178 -1.25 -7.87 6.06
#